data_affad2a6a8055026752b9d9ab381998b
#
_entry.id   affad2a6a8055026752b9d9ab381998b
#
_cell.length_a   1.000
_cell.length_b   1.000
_cell.length_c   1.000
_cell.angle_alpha   90.00
_cell.angle_beta   90.00
_cell.angle_gamma   90.00
#
_symmetry.space_group_name_H-M   'P 1'
#
loop_
_entity.id
_entity.type
_entity.pdbx_description
1 polymer ?
#
loop_
_entity_poly.entity_id
_entity_poly.type
_entity_poly.pdbx_seq_one_letter_code
_entity_poly.pdbx_strand_id
1 'polypeptide(L)'
;MLDLKEYGIIMWDAEKITSFRRTLLDWYDREKRDLPWRRTKNPYYIWVSEIMLQQTQVQTVIPYYERFLDWFPTVKDLAEAPEEKLLKAWEGLGYYSRVRNMQKAAQQIMDDFDGQFPDTYENIAKLKGIGPYTAGAISSIAFGLPEPAVDGNVMRVMARLFEVNYDIGDAKNRKIFQAIMDILIDPDRPGDFNQALMDLGTDIESAKNPRPDESPIRFFCAAYLNGTYDKYPIKLPKKKPKPMQIQAFIIRNAKGEFLLEKNIEGRLLGGFWSFPIMETDFISQQLSLFEKDDSILETVSQKAIFEKNYALKPEWTNNSFTPVKHTFSHQKWTIEMVEGNVKNDKPTSDKELRWVASQDFDQFPMATPQKKMIKTYEDSKKG
;
A
#
# COMPACT_ATOMS: atom_id res chain seq x y z
N MET A 1 30.86 9.15 -1.09
CA MET A 1 29.97 9.50 0.04
C MET A 1 29.52 10.95 -0.14
N LEU A 2 28.27 11.27 0.14
CA LEU A 2 27.73 12.66 0.02
C LEU A 2 28.39 13.55 1.08
N ASP A 3 28.86 14.76 0.70
CA ASP A 3 29.35 15.71 1.69
C ASP A 3 28.17 16.40 2.36
N LEU A 4 27.89 16.02 3.59
CA LEU A 4 26.75 16.56 4.39
C LEU A 4 26.93 18.05 4.76
N LYS A 5 28.17 18.57 4.78
CA LYS A 5 28.44 19.98 5.06
C LYS A 5 27.85 20.90 3.98
N GLU A 6 27.86 20.47 2.71
CA GLU A 6 27.20 21.19 1.61
C GLU A 6 25.68 21.36 1.81
N TYR A 7 25.09 20.49 2.64
CA TYR A 7 23.66 20.52 3.02
C TYR A 7 23.42 21.21 4.35
N GLY A 8 24.46 21.83 4.96
CA GLY A 8 24.35 22.51 6.25
C GLY A 8 24.30 21.55 7.46
N ILE A 9 24.66 20.29 7.28
CA ILE A 9 24.57 19.25 8.30
C ILE A 9 25.97 18.96 8.86
N ILE A 10 26.14 19.13 10.17
CA ILE A 10 27.38 18.82 10.86
C ILE A 10 27.17 17.54 11.65
N MET A 11 27.86 16.48 11.24
CA MET A 11 27.81 15.20 11.96
C MET A 11 28.60 15.26 13.27
N TRP A 12 28.18 14.42 14.21
CA TRP A 12 28.85 14.27 15.51
C TRP A 12 30.20 13.57 15.35
N ASP A 13 31.06 13.73 16.36
CA ASP A 13 32.28 12.93 16.49
C ASP A 13 31.96 11.47 16.85
N ALA A 14 32.99 10.62 16.79
CA ALA A 14 32.84 9.17 17.03
C ALA A 14 32.37 8.84 18.45
N GLU A 15 32.75 9.62 19.45
CA GLU A 15 32.36 9.40 20.85
C GLU A 15 30.87 9.68 21.04
N LYS A 16 30.38 10.78 20.49
CA LYS A 16 28.95 11.14 20.54
C LYS A 16 28.09 10.15 19.75
N ILE A 17 28.57 9.67 18.58
CA ILE A 17 27.88 8.64 17.80
C ILE A 17 27.77 7.35 18.61
N THR A 18 28.85 6.90 19.24
CA THR A 18 28.85 5.70 20.10
C THR A 18 27.87 5.84 21.27
N SER A 19 27.87 7.00 21.92
CA SER A 19 26.93 7.28 23.00
C SER A 19 25.46 7.30 22.53
N PHE A 20 25.18 7.87 21.36
CA PHE A 20 23.87 7.85 20.74
C PHE A 20 23.39 6.42 20.43
N ARG A 21 24.22 5.60 19.77
CA ARG A 21 23.91 4.20 19.46
C ARG A 21 23.53 3.43 20.72
N ARG A 22 24.38 3.53 21.75
CA ARG A 22 24.13 2.87 23.04
C ARG A 22 22.81 3.33 23.65
N THR A 23 22.56 4.63 23.74
CA THR A 23 21.35 5.19 24.35
C THR A 23 20.08 4.71 23.62
N LEU A 24 20.11 4.68 22.28
CA LEU A 24 19.00 4.21 21.48
C LEU A 24 18.76 2.69 21.63
N LEU A 25 19.82 1.88 21.60
CA LEU A 25 19.72 0.43 21.73
C LEU A 25 19.34 -0.01 23.13
N ASP A 26 19.84 0.67 24.19
CA ASP A 26 19.44 0.41 25.57
C ASP A 26 17.94 0.69 25.80
N TRP A 27 17.41 1.73 25.15
CA TRP A 27 15.98 1.99 25.16
C TRP A 27 15.22 0.91 24.41
N TYR A 28 15.66 0.55 23.20
CA TYR A 28 15.02 -0.47 22.37
C TYR A 28 14.94 -1.83 23.07
N ASP A 29 16.00 -2.24 23.76
CA ASP A 29 16.02 -3.52 24.48
C ASP A 29 14.95 -3.59 25.58
N ARG A 30 14.60 -2.46 26.18
CA ARG A 30 13.53 -2.39 27.21
C ARG A 30 12.13 -2.25 26.64
N GLU A 31 11.98 -1.50 25.53
CA GLU A 31 10.69 -1.01 25.06
C GLU A 31 10.22 -1.68 23.75
N LYS A 32 11.07 -2.50 23.13
CA LYS A 32 10.74 -3.13 21.84
C LYS A 32 9.46 -3.95 21.91
N ARG A 33 8.59 -3.75 20.93
CA ARG A 33 7.35 -4.49 20.80
C ARG A 33 7.62 -5.95 20.44
N ASP A 34 6.91 -6.89 21.07
CA ASP A 34 6.91 -8.29 20.67
C ASP A 34 6.01 -8.48 19.45
N LEU A 35 6.62 -8.60 18.27
CA LEU A 35 5.94 -8.75 16.99
C LEU A 35 6.36 -10.07 16.32
N PRO A 36 5.44 -10.78 15.62
CA PRO A 36 5.73 -12.10 15.04
C PRO A 36 6.99 -12.11 14.17
N TRP A 37 7.19 -11.09 13.34
CA TRP A 37 8.34 -10.96 12.43
C TRP A 37 9.65 -10.58 13.13
N ARG A 38 9.63 -10.23 14.42
CA ARG A 38 10.83 -9.95 15.23
C ARG A 38 11.38 -11.21 15.93
N ARG A 39 10.61 -12.29 15.92
CA ARG A 39 10.97 -13.57 16.52
C ARG A 39 11.80 -14.46 15.57
N THR A 40 12.11 -13.98 14.36
CA THR A 40 12.77 -14.76 13.32
C THR A 40 13.87 -13.96 12.64
N LYS A 41 14.84 -14.66 12.07
CA LYS A 41 15.86 -14.12 11.15
C LYS A 41 15.68 -14.65 9.72
N ASN A 42 14.58 -15.36 9.45
CA ASN A 42 14.28 -15.84 8.10
C ASN A 42 14.04 -14.64 7.16
N PRO A 43 14.85 -14.43 6.12
CA PRO A 43 14.76 -13.27 5.23
C PRO A 43 13.43 -13.20 4.48
N TYR A 44 12.84 -14.35 4.12
CA TYR A 44 11.51 -14.38 3.49
C TYR A 44 10.42 -13.85 4.42
N TYR A 45 10.43 -14.26 5.68
CA TYR A 45 9.44 -13.84 6.68
C TYR A 45 9.59 -12.36 7.01
N ILE A 46 10.83 -11.86 7.12
CA ILE A 46 11.11 -10.44 7.30
C ILE A 46 10.64 -9.64 6.08
N TRP A 47 10.94 -10.10 4.87
CA TRP A 47 10.49 -9.47 3.64
C TRP A 47 8.96 -9.35 3.56
N VAL A 48 8.23 -10.43 3.87
CA VAL A 48 6.75 -10.42 3.90
C VAL A 48 6.24 -9.33 4.83
N SER A 49 6.78 -9.26 6.06
CA SER A 49 6.37 -8.22 7.03
C SER A 49 6.68 -6.81 6.54
N GLU A 50 7.87 -6.57 5.98
CA GLU A 50 8.29 -5.26 5.50
C GLU A 50 7.38 -4.73 4.38
N ILE A 51 6.99 -5.61 3.45
CA ILE A 51 6.06 -5.23 2.39
C ILE A 51 4.64 -5.00 2.93
N MET A 52 4.17 -5.81 3.87
CA MET A 52 2.84 -5.63 4.47
C MET A 52 2.74 -4.33 5.28
N LEU A 53 3.80 -3.97 6.01
CA LEU A 53 3.85 -2.75 6.82
C LEU A 53 3.90 -1.45 6.02
N GLN A 54 4.22 -1.52 4.72
CA GLN A 54 4.17 -0.33 3.86
C GLN A 54 2.76 0.28 3.85
N GLN A 55 2.59 1.46 4.47
CA GLN A 55 1.32 2.20 4.56
C GLN A 55 0.17 1.44 5.26
N THR A 56 0.49 0.41 6.05
CA THR A 56 -0.48 -0.37 6.83
C THR A 56 -0.08 -0.38 8.30
N GLN A 57 -1.07 -0.27 9.19
CA GLN A 57 -0.83 -0.28 10.63
C GLN A 57 -0.45 -1.68 11.14
N VAL A 58 0.45 -1.75 12.12
CA VAL A 58 0.95 -3.01 12.71
C VAL A 58 -0.18 -3.95 13.12
N GLN A 59 -1.19 -3.46 13.85
CA GLN A 59 -2.32 -4.26 14.33
C GLN A 59 -3.13 -4.90 13.19
N THR A 60 -3.19 -4.22 12.05
CA THR A 60 -3.83 -4.78 10.85
C THR A 60 -2.94 -5.85 10.21
N VAL A 61 -1.61 -5.67 10.23
CA VAL A 61 -0.68 -6.58 9.55
C VAL A 61 -0.58 -7.93 10.25
N ILE A 62 -0.60 -7.99 11.58
CA ILE A 62 -0.39 -9.23 12.35
C ILE A 62 -1.24 -10.41 11.81
N PRO A 63 -2.58 -10.35 11.78
CA PRO A 63 -3.40 -11.47 11.31
C PRO A 63 -3.22 -11.78 9.81
N TYR A 64 -2.83 -10.78 9.01
CA TYR A 64 -2.54 -10.99 7.58
C TYR A 64 -1.21 -11.71 7.37
N TYR A 65 -0.20 -11.34 8.14
CA TYR A 65 1.13 -11.93 8.09
C TYR A 65 1.09 -13.43 8.46
N GLU A 66 0.41 -13.77 9.56
CA GLU A 66 0.26 -15.15 10.00
C GLU A 66 -0.45 -15.98 8.93
N ARG A 67 -1.63 -15.55 8.47
CA ARG A 67 -2.38 -16.23 7.41
C ARG A 67 -1.60 -16.34 6.10
N PHE A 68 -0.86 -15.30 5.72
CA PHE A 68 -0.10 -15.31 4.47
C PHE A 68 1.02 -16.35 4.50
N LEU A 69 1.71 -16.48 5.63
CA LEU A 69 2.76 -17.50 5.80
C LEU A 69 2.19 -18.92 5.91
N ASP A 70 0.97 -19.09 6.43
CA ASP A 70 0.25 -20.38 6.36
C ASP A 70 -0.07 -20.77 4.91
N TRP A 71 -0.44 -19.82 4.07
CA TRP A 71 -0.79 -20.07 2.67
C TRP A 71 0.42 -20.20 1.75
N PHE A 72 1.51 -19.51 2.06
CA PHE A 72 2.74 -19.44 1.30
C PHE A 72 3.94 -19.51 2.26
N PRO A 73 4.23 -20.69 2.82
CA PRO A 73 5.29 -20.83 3.84
C PRO A 73 6.70 -20.65 3.30
N THR A 74 6.91 -20.78 1.99
CA THR A 74 8.23 -20.63 1.35
C THR A 74 8.19 -19.67 0.17
N VAL A 75 9.38 -19.23 -0.28
CA VAL A 75 9.54 -18.42 -1.50
C VAL A 75 8.96 -19.16 -2.71
N LYS A 76 9.13 -20.49 -2.77
CA LYS A 76 8.60 -21.31 -3.86
C LYS A 76 7.07 -21.29 -3.88
N ASP A 77 6.42 -21.48 -2.73
CA ASP A 77 4.95 -21.44 -2.66
C ASP A 77 4.39 -20.09 -3.13
N LEU A 78 5.09 -18.98 -2.82
CA LEU A 78 4.74 -17.66 -3.29
C LEU A 78 4.97 -17.49 -4.80
N ALA A 79 6.10 -18.00 -5.32
CA ALA A 79 6.46 -17.92 -6.74
C ALA A 79 5.44 -18.65 -7.63
N GLU A 80 5.00 -19.84 -7.20
CA GLU A 80 4.10 -20.73 -7.94
C GLU A 80 2.60 -20.46 -7.66
N ALA A 81 2.28 -19.50 -6.78
CA ALA A 81 0.90 -19.23 -6.38
C ALA A 81 0.03 -18.77 -7.55
N PRO A 82 -1.19 -19.33 -7.72
CA PRO A 82 -2.18 -18.76 -8.63
C PRO A 82 -2.52 -17.31 -8.24
N GLU A 83 -2.65 -16.42 -9.22
CA GLU A 83 -2.89 -14.98 -8.96
C GLU A 83 -4.15 -14.75 -8.12
N GLU A 84 -5.23 -15.46 -8.36
CA GLU A 84 -6.47 -15.32 -7.58
C GLU A 84 -6.26 -15.66 -6.09
N LYS A 85 -5.50 -16.73 -5.79
CA LYS A 85 -5.14 -17.10 -4.41
C LYS A 85 -4.27 -16.01 -3.76
N LEU A 86 -3.30 -15.48 -4.52
CA LEU A 86 -2.42 -14.42 -4.07
C LEU A 86 -3.18 -13.13 -3.73
N LEU A 87 -4.07 -12.69 -4.64
CA LEU A 87 -4.90 -11.49 -4.43
C LEU A 87 -5.88 -11.69 -3.28
N LYS A 88 -6.41 -12.91 -3.10
CA LYS A 88 -7.29 -13.24 -1.97
C LYS A 88 -6.56 -13.17 -0.63
N ALA A 89 -5.34 -13.67 -0.55
CA ALA A 89 -4.51 -13.57 0.66
C ALA A 89 -4.21 -12.11 1.08
N TRP A 90 -4.12 -11.21 0.08
CA TRP A 90 -3.81 -9.79 0.27
C TRP A 90 -5.05 -8.89 0.35
N GLU A 91 -6.23 -9.46 0.21
CA GLU A 91 -7.49 -8.73 0.14
C GLU A 91 -7.72 -7.88 1.38
N GLY A 92 -7.92 -6.56 1.19
CA GLY A 92 -8.11 -5.59 2.27
C GLY A 92 -6.88 -4.77 2.65
N LEU A 93 -5.65 -5.23 2.36
CA LEU A 93 -4.43 -4.47 2.64
C LEU A 93 -4.20 -3.30 1.67
N GLY A 94 -4.82 -3.34 0.48
CA GLY A 94 -4.63 -2.33 -0.56
C GLY A 94 -3.24 -2.36 -1.21
N TYR A 95 -3.00 -1.42 -2.17
CA TYR A 95 -1.73 -1.35 -2.90
C TYR A 95 -1.29 -2.71 -3.46
N TYR A 96 -2.17 -3.36 -4.20
CA TYR A 96 -2.03 -4.75 -4.66
C TYR A 96 -0.85 -5.00 -5.59
N SER A 97 -0.27 -3.93 -6.17
CA SER A 97 1.01 -4.01 -6.86
C SER A 97 2.15 -4.54 -5.98
N ARG A 98 2.05 -4.36 -4.66
CA ARG A 98 3.04 -4.88 -3.71
C ARG A 98 3.11 -6.41 -3.78
N VAL A 99 2.00 -7.09 -3.61
CA VAL A 99 1.97 -8.55 -3.60
C VAL A 99 2.30 -9.15 -4.96
N ARG A 100 1.88 -8.50 -6.06
CA ARG A 100 2.30 -8.92 -7.42
C ARG A 100 3.80 -8.75 -7.63
N ASN A 101 4.38 -7.66 -7.16
CA ASN A 101 5.83 -7.48 -7.20
C ASN A 101 6.55 -8.50 -6.32
N MET A 102 5.99 -8.85 -5.15
CA MET A 102 6.54 -9.92 -4.32
C MET A 102 6.55 -11.26 -5.05
N GLN A 103 5.48 -11.63 -5.75
CA GLN A 103 5.46 -12.86 -6.54
C GLN A 103 6.53 -12.85 -7.63
N LYS A 104 6.65 -11.75 -8.37
CA LYS A 104 7.70 -11.60 -9.39
C LYS A 104 9.10 -11.67 -8.79
N ALA A 105 9.31 -11.08 -7.62
CA ALA A 105 10.59 -11.20 -6.91
C ALA A 105 10.84 -12.63 -6.39
N ALA A 106 9.80 -13.33 -5.94
CA ALA A 106 9.90 -14.74 -5.57
C ALA A 106 10.29 -15.61 -6.78
N GLN A 107 9.72 -15.36 -7.95
CA GLN A 107 10.13 -16.00 -9.20
C GLN A 107 11.59 -15.71 -9.55
N GLN A 108 12.05 -14.45 -9.43
CA GLN A 108 13.46 -14.10 -9.60
C GLN A 108 14.37 -14.85 -8.62
N ILE A 109 13.95 -15.04 -7.37
CA ILE A 109 14.74 -15.82 -6.39
C ILE A 109 14.82 -17.29 -6.81
N MET A 110 13.74 -17.86 -7.35
CA MET A 110 13.76 -19.23 -7.88
C MET A 110 14.69 -19.37 -9.09
N ASP A 111 14.63 -18.40 -10.01
CA ASP A 111 15.32 -18.48 -11.31
C ASP A 111 16.80 -18.07 -11.20
N ASP A 112 17.12 -16.99 -10.45
CA ASP A 112 18.45 -16.36 -10.42
C ASP A 112 19.29 -16.79 -9.21
N PHE A 113 18.67 -17.38 -8.17
CA PHE A 113 19.31 -17.70 -6.89
C PHE A 113 19.00 -19.13 -6.39
N ASP A 114 18.59 -20.05 -7.26
CA ASP A 114 18.28 -21.45 -6.92
C ASP A 114 17.29 -21.60 -5.74
N GLY A 115 16.35 -20.66 -5.62
CA GLY A 115 15.34 -20.62 -4.56
C GLY A 115 15.86 -20.16 -3.20
N GLN A 116 17.13 -19.78 -3.09
CA GLN A 116 17.72 -19.23 -1.87
C GLN A 116 17.62 -17.71 -1.86
N PHE A 117 17.16 -17.16 -0.76
CA PHE A 117 17.06 -15.71 -0.63
C PHE A 117 18.47 -15.08 -0.68
N PRO A 118 18.73 -14.09 -1.57
CA PRO A 118 20.06 -13.47 -1.65
C PRO A 118 20.46 -12.77 -0.34
N ASP A 119 21.74 -12.81 -0.01
CA ASP A 119 22.31 -12.36 1.27
C ASP A 119 23.15 -11.08 1.18
N THR A 120 23.24 -10.46 -0.01
CA THR A 120 23.91 -9.17 -0.20
C THR A 120 22.92 -8.07 -0.52
N TYR A 121 23.18 -6.86 -0.06
CA TYR A 121 22.33 -5.69 -0.34
C TYR A 121 22.09 -5.49 -1.83
N GLU A 122 23.13 -5.60 -2.65
CA GLU A 122 23.07 -5.39 -4.09
C GLU A 122 22.13 -6.39 -4.77
N ASN A 123 22.15 -7.65 -4.36
CA ASN A 123 21.28 -8.67 -4.95
C ASN A 123 19.85 -8.55 -4.44
N ILE A 124 19.65 -8.24 -3.16
CA ILE A 124 18.33 -7.97 -2.59
C ILE A 124 17.68 -6.76 -3.29
N ALA A 125 18.44 -5.68 -3.52
CA ALA A 125 17.95 -4.46 -4.17
C ALA A 125 17.57 -4.65 -5.65
N LYS A 126 18.05 -5.72 -6.33
CA LYS A 126 17.66 -6.04 -7.72
C LYS A 126 16.29 -6.72 -7.81
N LEU A 127 15.78 -7.26 -6.71
CA LEU A 127 14.51 -7.97 -6.69
C LEU A 127 13.33 -7.01 -6.99
N LYS A 128 12.36 -7.49 -7.75
CA LYS A 128 11.22 -6.68 -8.20
C LYS A 128 10.42 -6.09 -7.04
N GLY A 129 10.31 -4.77 -7.02
CA GLY A 129 9.54 -4.05 -6.00
C GLY A 129 10.26 -3.86 -4.67
N ILE A 130 11.52 -4.27 -4.55
CA ILE A 130 12.38 -3.97 -3.41
C ILE A 130 13.13 -2.67 -3.70
N GLY A 131 12.82 -1.66 -2.92
CA GLY A 131 13.55 -0.38 -2.94
C GLY A 131 14.63 -0.32 -1.87
N PRO A 132 15.44 0.76 -1.84
CA PRO A 132 16.57 0.91 -0.90
C PRO A 132 16.18 0.70 0.57
N TYR A 133 15.01 1.19 0.99
CA TYR A 133 14.49 0.95 2.34
C TYR A 133 14.32 -0.53 2.65
N THR A 134 13.57 -1.24 1.80
CA THR A 134 13.27 -2.66 2.03
C THR A 134 14.54 -3.51 1.93
N ALA A 135 15.45 -3.18 1.01
CA ALA A 135 16.76 -3.84 0.90
C ALA A 135 17.56 -3.65 2.19
N GLY A 136 17.68 -2.41 2.71
CA GLY A 136 18.38 -2.14 3.97
C GLY A 136 17.74 -2.85 5.17
N ALA A 137 16.41 -2.88 5.26
CA ALA A 137 15.70 -3.57 6.32
C ALA A 137 15.99 -5.10 6.30
N ILE A 138 15.86 -5.74 5.14
CA ILE A 138 16.15 -7.19 5.01
C ILE A 138 17.61 -7.46 5.30
N SER A 139 18.54 -6.70 4.69
CA SER A 139 19.98 -6.87 4.86
C SER A 139 20.41 -6.75 6.31
N SER A 140 19.90 -5.75 7.01
CA SER A 140 20.28 -5.51 8.40
C SER A 140 19.63 -6.47 9.39
N ILE A 141 18.34 -6.78 9.20
CA ILE A 141 17.57 -7.60 10.15
C ILE A 141 17.87 -9.10 9.97
N ALA A 142 17.91 -9.59 8.73
CA ALA A 142 18.14 -11.01 8.46
C ALA A 142 19.60 -11.39 8.48
N PHE A 143 20.47 -10.56 7.89
CA PHE A 143 21.86 -10.90 7.62
C PHE A 143 22.86 -10.12 8.47
N GLY A 144 22.42 -9.14 9.28
CA GLY A 144 23.30 -8.35 10.14
C GLY A 144 24.23 -7.40 9.38
N LEU A 145 23.91 -7.09 8.12
CA LEU A 145 24.70 -6.13 7.33
C LEU A 145 24.44 -4.70 7.80
N PRO A 146 25.44 -3.82 7.90
CA PRO A 146 25.26 -2.44 8.38
C PRO A 146 24.61 -1.55 7.32
N GLU A 147 23.45 -1.96 6.86
CA GLU A 147 22.68 -1.29 5.81
C GLU A 147 21.49 -0.49 6.42
N PRO A 148 21.45 0.84 6.21
CA PRO A 148 20.36 1.67 6.72
C PRO A 148 19.02 1.38 6.05
N ALA A 149 17.97 1.37 6.86
CA ALA A 149 16.57 1.31 6.39
C ALA A 149 15.90 2.67 6.57
N VAL A 150 15.99 3.55 5.55
CA VAL A 150 15.50 4.94 5.63
C VAL A 150 14.06 5.04 5.15
N ASP A 151 13.12 5.05 6.09
CA ASP A 151 11.69 5.31 5.85
C ASP A 151 11.26 6.73 6.28
N GLY A 152 9.97 7.02 6.22
CA GLY A 152 9.43 8.31 6.67
C GLY A 152 9.56 8.56 8.17
N ASN A 153 9.65 7.51 9.00
CA ASN A 153 9.86 7.64 10.44
C ASN A 153 11.32 8.00 10.71
N VAL A 154 12.25 7.27 10.11
CA VAL A 154 13.68 7.55 10.22
C VAL A 154 14.01 8.95 9.70
N MET A 155 13.50 9.34 8.52
CA MET A 155 13.71 10.70 8.00
C MET A 155 13.20 11.78 8.96
N ARG A 156 12.07 11.56 9.63
CA ARG A 156 11.52 12.51 10.61
C ARG A 156 12.41 12.63 11.84
N VAL A 157 12.88 11.50 12.38
CA VAL A 157 13.80 11.50 13.53
C VAL A 157 15.11 12.21 13.15
N MET A 158 15.71 11.86 12.01
CA MET A 158 16.95 12.50 11.54
C MET A 158 16.77 13.99 11.29
N ALA A 159 15.61 14.39 10.72
CA ALA A 159 15.31 15.81 10.50
C ALA A 159 15.31 16.62 11.79
N ARG A 160 14.83 16.05 12.89
CA ARG A 160 14.84 16.70 14.21
C ARG A 160 16.22 16.64 14.88
N LEU A 161 16.91 15.50 14.77
CA LEU A 161 18.25 15.33 15.34
C LEU A 161 19.26 16.35 14.82
N PHE A 162 19.20 16.66 13.52
CA PHE A 162 20.19 17.49 12.82
C PHE A 162 19.59 18.78 12.23
N GLU A 163 18.33 19.12 12.56
CA GLU A 163 17.61 20.28 11.99
C GLU A 163 17.67 20.31 10.46
N VAL A 164 17.46 19.15 9.81
CA VAL A 164 17.58 19.00 8.35
C VAL A 164 16.50 19.81 7.65
N ASN A 165 16.90 20.87 6.97
CA ASN A 165 16.01 21.85 6.31
C ASN A 165 15.63 21.44 4.89
N TYR A 166 15.31 20.16 4.66
CA TYR A 166 14.89 19.61 3.36
C TYR A 166 13.59 18.83 3.50
N ASP A 167 12.70 18.96 2.49
CA ASP A 167 11.40 18.28 2.49
C ASP A 167 11.58 16.75 2.49
N ILE A 168 11.12 16.09 3.54
CA ILE A 168 11.13 14.62 3.65
C ILE A 168 10.14 13.95 2.67
N GLY A 169 9.24 14.71 2.05
CA GLY A 169 8.30 14.23 1.03
C GLY A 169 8.89 14.16 -0.37
N ASP A 170 10.01 14.85 -0.64
CA ASP A 170 10.72 14.80 -1.91
C ASP A 170 11.71 13.63 -1.96
N ALA A 171 11.50 12.72 -2.89
CA ALA A 171 12.36 11.55 -3.09
C ALA A 171 13.84 11.91 -3.35
N LYS A 172 14.12 13.09 -3.94
CA LYS A 172 15.49 13.57 -4.22
C LYS A 172 16.29 13.82 -2.94
N ASN A 173 15.61 14.15 -1.85
CA ASN A 173 16.24 14.47 -0.57
C ASN A 173 16.57 13.21 0.24
N ARG A 174 16.05 12.05 -0.13
CA ARG A 174 16.32 10.77 0.59
C ARG A 174 17.83 10.49 0.73
N LYS A 175 18.62 10.84 -0.28
CA LYS A 175 20.09 10.67 -0.28
C LYS A 175 20.79 11.37 0.90
N ILE A 176 20.23 12.50 1.38
CA ILE A 176 20.76 13.24 2.54
C ILE A 176 20.57 12.40 3.80
N PHE A 177 19.37 11.89 4.01
CA PHE A 177 19.03 11.05 5.17
C PHE A 177 19.75 9.70 5.13
N GLN A 178 19.95 9.14 3.94
CA GLN A 178 20.76 7.93 3.75
C GLN A 178 22.21 8.20 4.21
N ALA A 179 22.84 9.29 3.76
CA ALA A 179 24.21 9.62 4.13
C ALA A 179 24.38 9.89 5.64
N ILE A 180 23.36 10.46 6.32
CA ILE A 180 23.36 10.58 7.79
C ILE A 180 23.34 9.18 8.41
N MET A 181 22.44 8.32 7.93
CA MET A 181 22.25 6.98 8.48
C MET A 181 23.44 6.06 8.20
N ASP A 182 24.14 6.20 7.06
CA ASP A 182 25.37 5.46 6.76
C ASP A 182 26.46 5.71 7.81
N ILE A 183 26.48 6.91 8.42
CA ILE A 183 27.39 7.27 9.50
C ILE A 183 26.89 6.78 10.86
N LEU A 184 25.57 6.84 11.08
CA LEU A 184 24.98 6.57 12.39
C LEU A 184 24.69 5.10 12.66
N ILE A 185 24.48 4.27 11.65
CA ILE A 185 24.07 2.87 11.83
C ILE A 185 25.05 2.12 12.74
N ASP A 186 24.54 1.33 13.66
CA ASP A 186 25.34 0.51 14.54
C ASP A 186 25.89 -0.70 13.75
N PRO A 187 27.22 -0.90 13.69
CA PRO A 187 27.81 -1.97 12.88
C PRO A 187 27.61 -3.37 13.48
N ASP A 188 27.40 -3.47 14.79
CA ASP A 188 27.26 -4.74 15.49
C ASP A 188 25.79 -5.20 15.58
N ARG A 189 24.87 -4.22 15.65
CA ARG A 189 23.42 -4.46 15.81
C ARG A 189 22.59 -3.65 14.80
N PRO A 190 22.89 -3.71 13.48
CA PRO A 190 22.25 -2.81 12.50
C PRO A 190 20.74 -3.02 12.38
N GLY A 191 20.28 -4.26 12.46
CA GLY A 191 18.86 -4.59 12.42
C GLY A 191 18.09 -4.05 13.62
N ASP A 192 18.64 -4.17 14.82
CA ASP A 192 18.05 -3.60 16.04
C ASP A 192 18.04 -2.07 15.98
N PHE A 193 19.12 -1.46 15.49
CA PHE A 193 19.26 -0.02 15.35
C PHE A 193 18.20 0.57 14.39
N ASN A 194 18.01 -0.04 13.22
CA ASN A 194 16.98 0.36 12.27
C ASN A 194 15.57 0.23 12.89
N GLN A 195 15.27 -0.90 13.53
CA GLN A 195 13.98 -1.12 14.19
C GLN A 195 13.76 -0.17 15.36
N ALA A 196 14.79 0.16 16.14
CA ALA A 196 14.72 1.14 17.22
C ALA A 196 14.30 2.53 16.72
N LEU A 197 14.89 3.00 15.62
CA LEU A 197 14.51 4.28 15.01
C LEU A 197 13.08 4.27 14.45
N MET A 198 12.63 3.14 13.88
CA MET A 198 11.25 3.00 13.40
C MET A 198 10.25 3.04 14.57
N ASP A 199 10.53 2.31 15.66
CA ASP A 199 9.69 2.33 16.86
C ASP A 199 9.66 3.72 17.51
N LEU A 200 10.81 4.34 17.71
CA LEU A 200 10.91 5.69 18.23
C LEU A 200 10.11 6.67 17.38
N GLY A 201 10.29 6.62 16.06
CA GLY A 201 9.59 7.48 15.11
C GLY A 201 8.08 7.26 15.09
N THR A 202 7.60 6.06 15.39
CA THR A 202 6.17 5.74 15.44
C THR A 202 5.55 6.13 16.77
N ASP A 203 6.18 5.80 17.87
CA ASP A 203 5.58 5.83 19.21
C ASP A 203 5.82 7.17 19.91
N ILE A 204 7.05 7.69 19.91
CA ILE A 204 7.44 8.90 20.64
C ILE A 204 7.59 10.10 19.68
N GLU A 205 8.39 9.93 18.63
CA GLU A 205 8.69 10.97 17.64
C GLU A 205 7.64 11.02 16.52
N SER A 206 6.38 10.74 16.85
CA SER A 206 5.29 10.61 15.89
C SER A 206 5.03 11.90 15.08
N ALA A 207 4.31 11.77 13.94
CA ALA A 207 4.06 12.89 13.04
C ALA A 207 2.97 13.85 13.54
N LYS A 208 2.04 13.37 14.37
CA LYS A 208 0.88 14.16 14.81
C LYS A 208 0.99 14.62 16.27
N ASN A 209 1.38 13.71 17.15
CA ASN A 209 1.44 13.94 18.59
C ASN A 209 2.80 13.48 19.12
N PRO A 210 3.88 14.18 18.79
CA PRO A 210 5.21 13.84 19.32
C PRO A 210 5.29 14.13 20.82
N ARG A 211 6.11 13.34 21.52
CA ARG A 211 6.39 13.50 22.96
C ARG A 211 7.89 13.66 23.17
N PRO A 212 8.49 14.82 22.79
CA PRO A 212 9.93 15.01 22.80
C PRO A 212 10.57 14.86 24.19
N ASP A 213 9.85 15.23 25.26
CA ASP A 213 10.33 15.09 26.63
C ASP A 213 10.50 13.62 27.08
N GLU A 214 9.77 12.70 26.46
CA GLU A 214 9.87 11.26 26.70
C GLU A 214 10.93 10.57 25.81
N SER A 215 11.48 11.30 24.81
CA SER A 215 12.45 10.72 23.87
C SER A 215 13.75 10.35 24.58
N PRO A 216 14.21 9.09 24.47
CA PRO A 216 15.48 8.66 25.05
C PRO A 216 16.67 9.42 24.48
N ILE A 217 16.52 9.91 23.25
CA ILE A 217 17.57 10.61 22.50
C ILE A 217 17.41 12.15 22.52
N ARG A 218 16.54 12.72 23.38
CA ARG A 218 16.26 14.17 23.40
C ARG A 218 17.49 15.03 23.56
N PHE A 219 18.48 14.58 24.34
CA PHE A 219 19.73 15.34 24.56
C PHE A 219 20.73 15.28 23.39
N PHE A 220 20.45 14.44 22.39
CA PHE A 220 21.13 14.45 21.09
C PHE A 220 20.39 15.28 20.05
N CYS A 221 19.12 15.60 20.28
CA CYS A 221 18.23 16.24 19.32
C CYS A 221 18.45 17.74 19.27
N ALA A 222 19.06 18.25 18.19
CA ALA A 222 19.30 19.66 17.99
C ALA A 222 18.01 20.49 18.06
N ALA A 223 16.94 20.03 17.42
CA ALA A 223 15.65 20.72 17.41
C ALA A 223 15.01 20.81 18.81
N TYR A 224 15.21 19.80 19.67
CA TYR A 224 14.77 19.84 21.06
C TYR A 224 15.58 20.84 21.86
N LEU A 225 16.90 20.78 21.78
CA LEU A 225 17.82 21.65 22.50
C LEU A 225 17.69 23.14 22.12
N ASN A 226 17.40 23.40 20.85
CA ASN A 226 17.25 24.75 20.29
C ASN A 226 15.80 25.29 20.38
N GLY A 227 14.84 24.51 20.88
CA GLY A 227 13.43 24.91 20.93
C GLY A 227 12.77 25.07 19.54
N THR A 228 13.27 24.35 18.54
CA THR A 228 12.80 24.42 17.13
C THR A 228 12.07 23.17 16.70
N TYR A 229 11.71 22.29 17.62
CA TYR A 229 11.17 20.97 17.36
C TYR A 229 9.96 20.95 16.41
N ASP A 230 9.05 21.93 16.55
CA ASP A 230 7.85 22.05 15.74
C ASP A 230 8.13 22.49 14.28
N LYS A 231 9.35 22.99 14.01
CA LYS A 231 9.76 23.33 12.64
C LYS A 231 10.14 22.11 11.80
N TYR A 232 10.40 20.96 12.44
CA TYR A 232 10.89 19.75 11.79
C TYR A 232 9.97 18.55 12.02
N PRO A 233 9.82 17.69 10.99
CA PRO A 233 10.45 17.77 9.66
C PRO A 233 9.76 18.78 8.74
N ILE A 234 10.50 19.31 7.78
CA ILE A 234 9.90 20.00 6.64
C ILE A 234 9.15 19.00 5.79
N LYS A 235 7.85 19.25 5.55
CA LYS A 235 7.01 18.39 4.72
C LYS A 235 5.97 19.21 3.96
N LEU A 236 6.17 19.34 2.66
CA LEU A 236 5.24 20.06 1.81
C LEU A 236 3.94 19.27 1.57
N PRO A 237 2.80 19.97 1.41
CA PRO A 237 1.52 19.31 1.19
C PRO A 237 1.48 18.56 -0.14
N LYS A 238 0.97 17.34 -0.14
CA LYS A 238 0.77 16.53 -1.36
C LYS A 238 -0.42 17.04 -2.16
N LYS A 239 -0.41 16.81 -3.48
CA LYS A 239 -1.57 17.03 -4.36
C LYS A 239 -2.78 16.23 -3.87
N LYS A 240 -3.96 16.86 -3.87
CA LYS A 240 -5.20 16.19 -3.47
C LYS A 240 -5.59 15.14 -4.53
N PRO A 241 -6.21 14.00 -4.12
CA PRO A 241 -6.74 13.02 -5.06
C PRO A 241 -7.79 13.63 -6.01
N LYS A 242 -7.74 13.25 -7.31
CA LYS A 242 -8.72 13.69 -8.31
C LYS A 242 -10.09 13.09 -7.97
N PRO A 243 -11.18 13.88 -7.88
CA PRO A 243 -12.52 13.33 -7.72
C PRO A 243 -12.94 12.60 -9.01
N MET A 244 -13.63 11.47 -8.85
CA MET A 244 -14.13 10.61 -9.93
C MET A 244 -15.57 10.19 -9.62
N GLN A 245 -16.45 10.30 -10.59
CA GLN A 245 -17.83 9.80 -10.51
C GLN A 245 -17.88 8.45 -11.23
N ILE A 246 -18.37 7.44 -10.54
CA ILE A 246 -18.44 6.05 -11.03
C ILE A 246 -19.88 5.57 -10.95
N GLN A 247 -20.37 4.93 -12.02
CA GLN A 247 -21.61 4.20 -12.02
C GLN A 247 -21.33 2.71 -11.89
N ALA A 248 -21.93 2.04 -10.93
CA ALA A 248 -21.90 0.59 -10.76
C ALA A 248 -23.25 -0.05 -11.09
N PHE A 249 -23.21 -1.20 -11.75
CA PHE A 249 -24.40 -1.91 -12.24
C PHE A 249 -24.56 -3.23 -11.48
N ILE A 250 -25.58 -3.31 -10.65
CA ILE A 250 -25.95 -4.52 -9.90
C ILE A 250 -26.95 -5.29 -10.74
N ILE A 251 -26.47 -6.25 -11.51
CA ILE A 251 -27.30 -7.03 -12.43
C ILE A 251 -27.53 -8.42 -11.86
N ARG A 252 -28.80 -8.85 -11.85
CA ARG A 252 -29.19 -10.18 -11.37
C ARG A 252 -29.88 -10.96 -12.49
N ASN A 253 -29.58 -12.26 -12.59
CA ASN A 253 -30.28 -13.16 -13.49
C ASN A 253 -31.52 -13.79 -12.81
N ALA A 254 -32.27 -14.61 -13.56
CA ALA A 254 -33.46 -15.29 -13.07
C ALA A 254 -33.23 -16.25 -11.89
N LYS A 255 -31.98 -16.72 -11.68
CA LYS A 255 -31.57 -17.55 -10.53
C LYS A 255 -31.21 -16.71 -9.30
N GLY A 256 -31.18 -15.39 -9.42
CA GLY A 256 -30.76 -14.48 -8.36
C GLY A 256 -29.25 -14.30 -8.24
N GLU A 257 -28.46 -14.83 -9.18
CA GLU A 257 -27.02 -14.65 -9.23
C GLU A 257 -26.68 -13.26 -9.75
N PHE A 258 -25.54 -12.72 -9.29
CA PHE A 258 -25.04 -11.40 -9.64
C PHE A 258 -24.00 -11.48 -10.76
N LEU A 259 -24.06 -10.56 -11.71
CA LEU A 259 -23.02 -10.41 -12.72
C LEU A 259 -21.80 -9.77 -12.10
N LEU A 260 -20.68 -10.49 -12.11
CA LEU A 260 -19.37 -9.98 -11.75
C LEU A 260 -18.49 -9.89 -13.00
N GLU A 261 -17.61 -8.90 -13.00
CA GLU A 261 -16.62 -8.63 -14.02
C GLU A 261 -15.23 -8.65 -13.41
N LYS A 262 -14.28 -9.33 -14.07
CA LYS A 262 -12.87 -9.27 -13.67
C LYS A 262 -12.23 -8.02 -14.23
N ASN A 263 -11.68 -7.19 -13.37
CA ASN A 263 -11.01 -5.96 -13.78
C ASN A 263 -9.75 -6.27 -14.59
N ILE A 264 -9.52 -5.53 -15.69
CA ILE A 264 -8.41 -5.73 -16.62
C ILE A 264 -7.08 -5.53 -15.90
N GLU A 265 -6.15 -6.43 -16.13
CA GLU A 265 -4.77 -6.32 -15.60
C GLU A 265 -4.09 -5.02 -16.06
N GLY A 266 -3.18 -4.50 -15.22
CA GLY A 266 -2.48 -3.24 -15.50
C GLY A 266 -3.30 -1.97 -15.22
N ARG A 267 -4.60 -2.08 -14.93
CA ARG A 267 -5.46 -0.99 -14.46
C ARG A 267 -5.63 -1.01 -12.95
N LEU A 268 -6.20 0.07 -12.40
CA LEU A 268 -6.59 0.13 -11.00
C LEU A 268 -7.54 -1.04 -10.67
N LEU A 269 -7.22 -1.80 -9.62
CA LEU A 269 -7.93 -3.01 -9.20
C LEU A 269 -7.88 -4.19 -10.20
N GLY A 270 -6.95 -4.20 -11.16
CA GLY A 270 -6.80 -5.32 -12.10
C GLY A 270 -6.74 -6.68 -11.39
N GLY A 271 -7.36 -7.71 -11.98
CA GLY A 271 -7.48 -9.07 -11.45
C GLY A 271 -8.52 -9.26 -10.35
N PHE A 272 -9.08 -8.18 -9.78
CA PHE A 272 -10.18 -8.25 -8.82
C PHE A 272 -11.54 -8.32 -9.51
N TRP A 273 -12.45 -9.03 -8.88
CA TRP A 273 -13.84 -9.11 -9.31
C TRP A 273 -14.66 -7.98 -8.71
N SER A 274 -15.54 -7.39 -9.51
CA SER A 274 -16.46 -6.34 -9.09
C SER A 274 -17.78 -6.42 -9.85
N PHE A 275 -18.81 -5.75 -9.36
CA PHE A 275 -19.92 -5.40 -10.24
C PHE A 275 -19.38 -4.61 -11.43
N PRO A 276 -19.95 -4.71 -12.63
CA PRO A 276 -19.58 -3.85 -13.75
C PRO A 276 -19.60 -2.39 -13.35
N ILE A 277 -18.52 -1.65 -13.64
CA ILE A 277 -18.40 -0.22 -13.33
C ILE A 277 -18.01 0.58 -14.57
N MET A 278 -18.49 1.84 -14.63
CA MET A 278 -18.13 2.81 -15.66
C MET A 278 -17.82 4.17 -15.04
N GLU A 279 -16.84 4.86 -15.59
CA GLU A 279 -16.53 6.25 -15.27
C GLU A 279 -17.54 7.18 -16.00
N THR A 280 -18.19 8.07 -15.27
CA THR A 280 -19.23 8.94 -15.86
C THR A 280 -18.67 10.09 -16.66
N ASP A 281 -17.51 10.63 -16.26
CA ASP A 281 -16.84 11.75 -16.97
C ASP A 281 -16.34 11.37 -18.36
N PHE A 282 -16.04 10.09 -18.59
CA PHE A 282 -15.59 9.58 -19.88
C PHE A 282 -16.68 9.64 -20.97
N ILE A 283 -17.92 9.55 -20.55
CA ILE A 283 -19.11 9.55 -21.42
C ILE A 283 -19.32 10.96 -22.01
N SER A 284 -19.22 12.00 -21.20
CA SER A 284 -19.35 13.38 -21.66
C SER A 284 -18.23 13.77 -22.64
N GLN A 285 -17.01 13.22 -22.50
CA GLN A 285 -15.90 13.46 -23.44
C GLN A 285 -16.07 12.70 -24.77
N GLN A 286 -16.58 11.46 -24.75
CA GLN A 286 -16.87 10.73 -26.00
C GLN A 286 -18.04 11.37 -26.78
N LEU A 287 -19.08 11.83 -26.10
CA LEU A 287 -20.21 12.51 -26.74
C LEU A 287 -19.78 13.82 -27.40
N SER A 288 -18.91 14.62 -26.75
CA SER A 288 -18.40 15.88 -27.32
C SER A 288 -17.51 15.71 -28.57
N LEU A 289 -16.97 14.51 -28.81
CA LEU A 289 -16.17 14.18 -29.99
C LEU A 289 -17.02 13.79 -31.21
N PHE A 290 -18.27 13.43 -31.01
CA PHE A 290 -19.21 12.99 -32.07
C PHE A 290 -20.25 14.04 -32.47
N GLU A 291 -20.39 15.14 -31.74
CA GLU A 291 -21.45 16.15 -31.97
C GLU A 291 -20.89 17.41 -32.62
N LYS A 292 -21.14 17.51 -33.93
CA LYS A 292 -21.14 18.78 -34.69
C LYS A 292 -22.59 19.24 -35.06
N ASP A 293 -23.63 18.64 -34.46
CA ASP A 293 -25.01 19.00 -34.77
C ASP A 293 -25.83 19.17 -33.49
N ASP A 294 -26.18 20.39 -33.18
CA ASP A 294 -26.83 20.84 -31.95
C ASP A 294 -28.29 20.38 -31.78
N SER A 295 -28.81 19.50 -32.64
CA SER A 295 -30.22 19.15 -32.69
C SER A 295 -30.62 17.81 -32.07
N ILE A 296 -29.69 16.96 -31.60
CA ILE A 296 -30.01 15.65 -30.97
C ILE A 296 -29.10 15.41 -29.76
N LEU A 297 -29.28 16.19 -28.72
CA LEU A 297 -28.81 15.85 -27.36
C LEU A 297 -29.76 14.83 -26.72
N GLU A 298 -29.90 13.65 -27.28
CA GLU A 298 -30.31 12.50 -26.49
C GLU A 298 -29.13 12.14 -25.61
N THR A 299 -29.21 12.50 -24.33
CA THR A 299 -28.30 12.08 -23.28
C THR A 299 -28.29 10.56 -23.28
N VAL A 300 -27.32 9.93 -23.97
CA VAL A 300 -27.18 8.48 -23.98
C VAL A 300 -27.00 8.05 -22.53
N SER A 301 -28.00 7.44 -21.94
CA SER A 301 -27.98 7.08 -20.54
C SER A 301 -26.89 6.03 -20.32
N GLN A 302 -26.23 6.06 -19.18
CA GLN A 302 -25.22 5.05 -18.80
C GLN A 302 -25.79 3.63 -18.86
N LYS A 303 -27.10 3.48 -18.64
CA LYS A 303 -27.86 2.24 -18.81
C LYS A 303 -27.82 1.74 -20.25
N ALA A 304 -28.01 2.62 -21.23
CA ALA A 304 -27.94 2.26 -22.64
C ALA A 304 -26.51 1.86 -23.07
N ILE A 305 -25.48 2.51 -22.51
CA ILE A 305 -24.09 2.13 -22.76
C ILE A 305 -23.80 0.74 -22.15
N PHE A 306 -24.31 0.47 -20.93
CA PHE A 306 -24.21 -0.85 -20.32
C PHE A 306 -24.87 -1.92 -21.22
N GLU A 307 -26.10 -1.70 -21.67
CA GLU A 307 -26.83 -2.62 -22.53
C GLU A 307 -26.09 -2.96 -23.82
N LYS A 308 -25.46 -1.94 -24.43
CA LYS A 308 -24.60 -2.14 -25.62
C LYS A 308 -23.33 -2.93 -25.30
N ASN A 309 -22.63 -2.59 -24.23
CA ASN A 309 -21.32 -3.18 -23.91
C ASN A 309 -21.42 -4.62 -23.42
N TYR A 310 -22.54 -5.01 -22.81
CA TYR A 310 -22.72 -6.35 -22.26
C TYR A 310 -23.75 -7.20 -23.05
N ALA A 311 -24.38 -6.63 -24.08
CA ALA A 311 -25.47 -7.25 -24.85
C ALA A 311 -26.61 -7.76 -23.95
N LEU A 312 -26.86 -7.11 -22.84
CA LEU A 312 -27.94 -7.39 -21.89
C LEU A 312 -28.97 -6.28 -21.93
N LYS A 313 -30.24 -6.63 -21.68
CA LYS A 313 -31.35 -5.68 -21.55
C LYS A 313 -32.00 -5.85 -20.16
N PRO A 314 -31.44 -5.21 -19.12
CA PRO A 314 -32.02 -5.30 -17.79
C PRO A 314 -33.37 -4.60 -17.67
N GLU A 315 -34.28 -5.20 -16.93
CA GLU A 315 -35.45 -4.51 -16.38
C GLU A 315 -34.95 -3.69 -15.17
N TRP A 316 -34.66 -2.38 -15.38
CA TRP A 316 -34.09 -1.50 -14.38
C TRP A 316 -35.09 -1.23 -13.25
N THR A 317 -34.61 -1.34 -12.01
CA THR A 317 -35.41 -1.00 -10.82
C THR A 317 -35.30 0.49 -10.49
N ASN A 318 -36.27 0.99 -9.70
CA ASN A 318 -36.22 2.35 -9.15
C ASN A 318 -35.60 2.39 -7.75
N ASN A 319 -34.88 1.36 -7.35
CA ASN A 319 -34.20 1.32 -6.05
C ASN A 319 -33.13 2.40 -5.97
N SER A 320 -33.13 3.15 -4.87
CA SER A 320 -32.11 4.17 -4.59
C SER A 320 -31.12 3.62 -3.55
N PHE A 321 -29.86 3.84 -3.80
CA PHE A 321 -28.77 3.43 -2.91
C PHE A 321 -27.97 4.64 -2.43
N THR A 322 -27.51 4.61 -1.19
CA THR A 322 -26.56 5.61 -0.72
C THR A 322 -25.26 5.51 -1.50
N PRO A 323 -24.73 6.60 -2.08
CA PRO A 323 -23.50 6.57 -2.84
C PRO A 323 -22.32 6.07 -1.99
N VAL A 324 -21.54 5.13 -2.54
CA VAL A 324 -20.36 4.57 -1.89
C VAL A 324 -19.16 5.47 -2.15
N LYS A 325 -18.47 5.90 -1.08
CA LYS A 325 -17.26 6.72 -1.20
C LYS A 325 -16.01 5.89 -0.89
N HIS A 326 -15.02 6.01 -1.78
CA HIS A 326 -13.71 5.39 -1.58
C HIS A 326 -12.58 6.30 -2.05
N THR A 327 -11.49 6.38 -1.27
CA THR A 327 -10.33 7.23 -1.59
C THR A 327 -9.11 6.36 -1.82
N PHE A 328 -8.54 6.49 -3.00
CA PHE A 328 -7.21 5.99 -3.35
C PHE A 328 -6.17 7.11 -3.18
N SER A 329 -4.89 6.79 -3.32
CA SER A 329 -3.82 7.80 -3.20
C SER A 329 -3.93 8.93 -4.23
N HIS A 330 -4.46 8.68 -5.42
CA HIS A 330 -4.53 9.61 -6.55
C HIS A 330 -5.96 9.90 -7.04
N GLN A 331 -6.96 9.15 -6.59
CA GLN A 331 -8.36 9.29 -6.97
C GLN A 331 -9.30 9.20 -5.75
N LYS A 332 -10.42 9.90 -5.80
CA LYS A 332 -11.51 9.81 -4.83
C LYS A 332 -12.80 9.47 -5.57
N TRP A 333 -13.25 8.23 -5.44
CA TRP A 333 -14.44 7.73 -6.09
C TRP A 333 -15.70 8.04 -5.28
N THR A 334 -16.72 8.54 -5.99
CA THR A 334 -18.12 8.51 -5.56
C THR A 334 -18.81 7.54 -6.49
N ILE A 335 -19.33 6.43 -5.96
CA ILE A 335 -19.91 5.34 -6.74
C ILE A 335 -21.41 5.36 -6.54
N GLU A 336 -22.16 5.63 -7.60
CA GLU A 336 -23.59 5.48 -7.65
C GLU A 336 -23.96 4.09 -8.16
N MET A 337 -24.98 3.48 -7.57
CA MET A 337 -25.38 2.10 -7.90
C MET A 337 -26.75 2.09 -8.54
N VAL A 338 -26.92 1.30 -9.59
CA VAL A 338 -28.22 0.99 -10.21
C VAL A 338 -28.43 -0.51 -10.24
N GLU A 339 -29.67 -0.95 -10.04
CA GLU A 339 -30.02 -2.37 -10.03
C GLU A 339 -30.90 -2.69 -11.24
N GLY A 340 -30.67 -3.87 -11.84
CA GLY A 340 -31.49 -4.38 -12.93
C GLY A 340 -31.54 -5.90 -12.92
N ASN A 341 -32.64 -6.46 -13.45
CA ASN A 341 -32.84 -7.90 -13.56
C ASN A 341 -32.87 -8.31 -15.03
N VAL A 342 -32.23 -9.43 -15.36
CA VAL A 342 -32.21 -9.96 -16.73
C VAL A 342 -32.85 -11.34 -16.81
N LYS A 343 -33.57 -11.59 -17.88
CA LYS A 343 -34.08 -12.95 -18.22
C LYS A 343 -33.07 -13.75 -19.05
N ASN A 344 -32.37 -13.04 -19.96
CA ASN A 344 -31.26 -13.63 -20.72
C ASN A 344 -29.97 -13.47 -19.91
N ASP A 345 -29.33 -14.57 -19.57
CA ASP A 345 -28.11 -14.64 -18.75
C ASP A 345 -26.83 -14.87 -19.56
N LYS A 346 -26.87 -14.56 -20.86
CA LYS A 346 -25.71 -14.70 -21.76
C LYS A 346 -25.12 -13.33 -22.13
N PRO A 347 -24.35 -12.70 -21.25
CA PRO A 347 -23.66 -11.44 -21.56
C PRO A 347 -22.57 -11.69 -22.60
N THR A 348 -22.34 -10.69 -23.45
CA THR A 348 -21.20 -10.68 -24.37
C THR A 348 -20.34 -9.47 -24.01
N SER A 349 -19.06 -9.68 -23.75
CA SER A 349 -18.09 -8.64 -23.44
C SER A 349 -16.69 -9.14 -23.79
N ASP A 350 -15.76 -8.22 -24.00
CA ASP A 350 -14.32 -8.48 -24.09
C ASP A 350 -13.65 -8.80 -22.74
N LYS A 351 -14.42 -8.69 -21.65
CA LYS A 351 -13.97 -8.93 -20.28
C LYS A 351 -14.43 -10.32 -19.79
N GLU A 352 -13.70 -10.87 -18.82
CA GLU A 352 -14.12 -12.08 -18.14
C GLU A 352 -15.31 -11.77 -17.22
N LEU A 353 -16.45 -12.44 -17.47
CA LEU A 353 -17.71 -12.26 -16.73
C LEU A 353 -18.11 -13.58 -16.07
N ARG A 354 -18.71 -13.48 -14.87
CA ARG A 354 -19.29 -14.63 -14.17
C ARG A 354 -20.61 -14.27 -13.50
N TRP A 355 -21.56 -15.18 -13.53
CA TRP A 355 -22.72 -15.18 -12.68
C TRP A 355 -22.38 -15.87 -11.36
N VAL A 356 -22.56 -15.19 -10.23
CA VAL A 356 -22.11 -15.65 -8.92
C VAL A 356 -23.23 -15.44 -7.90
N ALA A 357 -23.57 -16.48 -7.16
CA ALA A 357 -24.50 -16.37 -6.04
C ALA A 357 -23.83 -15.59 -4.89
N SER A 358 -24.61 -14.81 -4.14
CA SER A 358 -24.06 -13.96 -3.06
C SER A 358 -23.30 -14.76 -1.98
N GLN A 359 -23.71 -15.98 -1.72
CA GLN A 359 -23.06 -16.89 -0.77
C GLN A 359 -21.65 -17.34 -1.23
N ASP A 360 -21.36 -17.24 -2.53
CA ASP A 360 -20.08 -17.63 -3.13
C ASP A 360 -19.12 -16.45 -3.35
N PHE A 361 -19.52 -15.23 -2.98
CA PHE A 361 -18.67 -14.03 -3.14
C PHE A 361 -17.31 -14.16 -2.44
N ASP A 362 -17.24 -14.89 -1.34
CA ASP A 362 -16.00 -15.12 -0.61
C ASP A 362 -14.97 -15.97 -1.37
N GLN A 363 -15.37 -16.65 -2.43
CA GLN A 363 -14.45 -17.41 -3.29
C GLN A 363 -13.67 -16.50 -4.26
N PHE A 364 -14.13 -15.26 -4.47
CA PHE A 364 -13.56 -14.31 -5.41
C PHE A 364 -12.75 -13.23 -4.70
N PRO A 365 -11.56 -12.84 -5.22
CA PRO A 365 -10.85 -11.68 -4.68
C PRO A 365 -11.63 -10.40 -5.02
N MET A 366 -12.03 -9.66 -3.99
CA MET A 366 -12.80 -8.43 -4.12
C MET A 366 -12.11 -7.27 -3.39
N ALA A 367 -11.91 -6.15 -4.09
CA ALA A 367 -11.32 -4.97 -3.49
C ALA A 367 -12.30 -4.23 -2.57
N THR A 368 -11.77 -3.39 -1.69
CA THR A 368 -12.57 -2.63 -0.71
C THR A 368 -13.78 -1.86 -1.30
N PRO A 369 -13.70 -1.19 -2.47
CA PRO A 369 -14.89 -0.56 -3.07
C PRO A 369 -16.03 -1.55 -3.32
N GLN A 370 -15.71 -2.75 -3.84
CA GLN A 370 -16.69 -3.80 -4.11
C GLN A 370 -17.35 -4.29 -2.81
N LYS A 371 -16.57 -4.56 -1.77
CA LYS A 371 -17.12 -4.96 -0.46
C LYS A 371 -18.06 -3.90 0.13
N LYS A 372 -17.72 -2.63 -0.05
CA LYS A 372 -18.61 -1.53 0.36
C LYS A 372 -19.91 -1.49 -0.44
N MET A 373 -19.84 -1.74 -1.75
CA MET A 373 -21.04 -1.80 -2.60
C MET A 373 -21.95 -2.96 -2.20
N ILE A 374 -21.39 -4.15 -1.97
CA ILE A 374 -22.13 -5.33 -1.48
C ILE A 374 -22.84 -4.99 -0.16
N LYS A 375 -22.10 -4.45 0.82
CA LYS A 375 -22.69 -4.07 2.11
C LYS A 375 -23.81 -3.05 1.96
N THR A 376 -23.63 -2.00 1.15
CA THR A 376 -24.67 -0.99 0.91
C THR A 376 -25.91 -1.60 0.24
N TYR A 377 -25.71 -2.54 -0.68
CA TYR A 377 -26.79 -3.29 -1.31
C TYR A 377 -27.58 -4.13 -0.31
N GLU A 378 -26.88 -4.93 0.51
CA GLU A 378 -27.50 -5.77 1.54
C GLU A 378 -28.25 -4.96 2.59
N ASP A 379 -27.69 -3.85 3.05
CA ASP A 379 -28.33 -2.96 4.02
C ASP A 379 -29.63 -2.35 3.44
N SER A 380 -29.66 -2.04 2.14
CA SER A 380 -30.87 -1.55 1.46
C SER A 380 -32.00 -2.58 1.32
N LYS A 381 -31.70 -3.88 1.47
CA LYS A 381 -32.72 -4.95 1.40
C LYS A 381 -33.27 -5.34 2.78
N LYS A 382 -32.66 -4.82 3.87
CA LYS A 382 -33.10 -5.06 5.25
C LYS A 382 -34.04 -3.99 5.80
N GLY A 383 -34.09 -2.83 5.17
CA GLY A 383 -34.98 -1.71 5.50
C GLY A 383 -36.17 -1.66 4.55
#